data_01df0966ae7aa20737fda1805e86390b
#
_entry.id   01df0966ae7aa20737fda1805e86390b
#
_cell.length_a   1.000
_cell.length_b   1.000
_cell.length_c   1.000
_cell.angle_alpha   90.00
_cell.angle_beta   90.00
_cell.angle_gamma   90.00
#
_symmetry.space_group_name_H-M   'P 1'
#
loop_
_entity.id
_entity.type
_entity.pdbx_description
1 polymer ?
#
loop_
_entity_poly.entity_id
_entity_poly.type
_entity_poly.pdbx_seq_one_letter_code
_entity_poly.pdbx_strand_id
1 'polypeptide(L)'
;ALVADYFSLPLAWFLGPMIATSLGALMGLKIKIPRLILSSILIVLGLYIGNYIDKELFAKIHEWALTSIIMLIYIILSILVVSIYLQKFSGYEKKTSIFSAAPGALGPLMILAEDQKTDLSHVATAHLIRLIIIVTVFPFIVNSYYDENFLTLEQEIFKDQNNIHLALLILSSIVLILIFDKLKIPAALLAGTLVASGLLQITEIASYQISPKIVDYCLLILGASVGCRFADKTFNEVAKNTFHSFIATFLLVALGLLAAFAASLIIDKNFFTLLLSYCPGGIYEVAVIAIFFNLDP
;
A
#
# COMPACT_ATOMS: atom_id res chain seq x y z
N ALA A 1 3.16 -1.33 -18.78
CA ALA A 1 2.01 -0.45 -18.66
C ALA A 1 1.13 -0.52 -19.91
N LEU A 2 1.58 -0.04 -21.09
CA LEU A 2 0.77 0.02 -22.33
C LEU A 2 0.14 -1.32 -22.73
N VAL A 3 0.85 -2.44 -22.59
CA VAL A 3 0.30 -3.77 -22.88
C VAL A 3 -0.80 -4.13 -21.88
N ALA A 4 -0.60 -3.85 -20.60
CA ALA A 4 -1.60 -4.09 -19.56
C ALA A 4 -2.85 -3.20 -19.77
N ASP A 5 -2.64 -1.98 -20.21
CA ASP A 5 -3.70 -1.02 -20.55
C ASP A 5 -4.51 -1.49 -21.78
N TYR A 6 -3.84 -1.99 -22.80
CA TYR A 6 -4.49 -2.59 -23.98
C TYR A 6 -5.42 -3.77 -23.62
N PHE A 7 -5.05 -4.56 -22.59
CA PHE A 7 -5.88 -5.65 -22.07
C PHE A 7 -6.88 -5.18 -21.01
N SER A 8 -7.07 -3.87 -20.83
CA SER A 8 -7.98 -3.28 -19.84
C SER A 8 -7.78 -3.85 -18.43
N LEU A 9 -6.53 -4.10 -18.03
CA LEU A 9 -6.23 -4.55 -16.69
C LEU A 9 -6.43 -3.40 -15.69
N PRO A 10 -7.09 -3.64 -14.55
CA PRO A 10 -7.22 -2.62 -13.52
C PRO A 10 -5.83 -2.20 -13.04
N LEU A 11 -5.62 -0.92 -12.76
CA LEU A 11 -4.31 -0.38 -12.40
C LEU A 11 -3.18 -0.75 -13.37
N ALA A 12 -3.44 -0.71 -14.68
CA ALA A 12 -2.51 -1.13 -15.74
C ALA A 12 -1.12 -0.47 -15.61
N TRP A 13 -1.07 0.80 -15.21
CA TRP A 13 0.15 1.57 -14.99
C TRP A 13 0.96 1.13 -13.77
N PHE A 14 0.35 0.38 -12.86
CA PHE A 14 1.02 -0.23 -11.71
C PHE A 14 1.34 -1.72 -11.96
N LEU A 15 0.33 -2.51 -12.34
CA LEU A 15 0.47 -3.97 -12.51
C LEU A 15 1.40 -4.34 -13.66
N GLY A 16 1.31 -3.65 -14.80
CA GLY A 16 2.14 -3.94 -15.96
C GLY A 16 3.65 -3.85 -15.65
N PRO A 17 4.15 -2.72 -15.14
CA PRO A 17 5.55 -2.60 -14.72
C PRO A 17 5.94 -3.56 -13.61
N MET A 18 5.08 -3.81 -12.63
CA MET A 18 5.33 -4.76 -11.55
C MET A 18 5.60 -6.16 -12.09
N ILE A 19 4.74 -6.67 -12.97
CA ILE A 19 4.89 -7.99 -13.59
C ILE A 19 6.17 -8.04 -14.43
N ALA A 20 6.39 -7.03 -15.28
CA ALA A 20 7.55 -6.99 -16.16
C ALA A 20 8.88 -6.98 -15.39
N THR A 21 8.99 -6.16 -14.33
CA THR A 21 10.21 -6.08 -13.51
C THR A 21 10.37 -7.29 -12.60
N SER A 22 9.28 -7.90 -12.11
CA SER A 22 9.34 -9.16 -11.36
C SER A 22 9.89 -10.30 -12.21
N LEU A 23 9.36 -10.47 -13.43
CA LEU A 23 9.85 -11.48 -14.37
C LEU A 23 11.31 -11.21 -14.75
N GLY A 24 11.67 -9.97 -15.11
CA GLY A 24 13.03 -9.60 -15.42
C GLY A 24 14.01 -9.87 -14.26
N ALA A 25 13.61 -9.54 -13.03
CA ALA A 25 14.39 -9.79 -11.82
C ALA A 25 14.63 -11.29 -11.59
N LEU A 26 13.59 -12.13 -11.71
CA LEU A 26 13.67 -13.57 -11.59
C LEU A 26 14.50 -14.24 -12.73
N MET A 27 14.58 -13.59 -13.90
CA MET A 27 15.46 -13.97 -15.00
C MET A 27 16.92 -13.52 -14.79
N GLY A 28 17.24 -12.88 -13.66
CA GLY A 28 18.59 -12.45 -13.30
C GLY A 28 18.94 -11.02 -13.71
N LEU A 29 18.00 -10.24 -14.19
CA LEU A 29 18.23 -8.82 -14.47
C LEU A 29 18.33 -8.04 -13.16
N LYS A 30 19.46 -7.38 -12.92
CA LYS A 30 19.69 -6.55 -11.73
C LYS A 30 19.08 -5.16 -11.89
N ILE A 31 17.76 -5.09 -11.88
CA ILE A 31 17.02 -3.83 -12.00
C ILE A 31 16.94 -3.19 -10.61
N LYS A 32 17.36 -1.92 -10.50
CA LYS A 32 17.28 -1.16 -9.24
C LYS A 32 16.71 0.22 -9.52
N ILE A 33 15.75 0.66 -8.73
CA ILE A 33 15.23 2.02 -8.76
C ILE A 33 15.99 2.85 -7.73
N PRO A 34 16.58 3.99 -8.11
CA PRO A 34 17.26 4.89 -7.19
C PRO A 34 16.32 5.35 -6.07
N ARG A 35 16.83 5.38 -4.84
CA ARG A 35 16.05 5.82 -3.66
C ARG A 35 15.47 7.23 -3.83
N LEU A 36 16.22 8.12 -4.47
CA LEU A 36 15.75 9.48 -4.72
C LEU A 36 14.48 9.52 -5.55
N ILE A 37 14.41 8.73 -6.63
CA ILE A 37 13.23 8.65 -7.49
C ILE A 37 12.04 8.10 -6.70
N LEU A 38 12.25 7.03 -5.94
CA LEU A 38 11.18 6.44 -5.11
C LEU A 38 10.68 7.44 -4.05
N SER A 39 11.59 8.16 -3.39
CA SER A 39 11.24 9.20 -2.41
C SER A 39 10.42 10.33 -3.04
N SER A 40 10.81 10.80 -4.23
CA SER A 40 10.05 11.84 -4.95
C SER A 40 8.64 11.38 -5.30
N ILE A 41 8.48 10.11 -5.71
CA ILE A 41 7.17 9.55 -6.02
C ILE A 41 6.29 9.46 -4.78
N LEU A 42 6.84 9.02 -3.65
CA LEU A 42 6.09 8.94 -2.39
C LEU A 42 5.62 10.32 -1.92
N ILE A 43 6.42 11.37 -2.14
CA ILE A 43 6.01 12.76 -1.90
C ILE A 43 4.82 13.12 -2.78
N VAL A 44 4.92 12.90 -4.08
CA VAL A 44 3.84 13.23 -5.03
C VAL A 44 2.56 12.47 -4.72
N LEU A 45 2.66 11.17 -4.43
CA LEU A 45 1.50 10.35 -4.06
C LEU A 45 0.88 10.81 -2.74
N GLY A 46 1.69 11.16 -1.73
CA GLY A 46 1.17 11.70 -0.48
C GLY A 46 0.42 13.02 -0.67
N LEU A 47 0.94 13.93 -1.50
CA LEU A 47 0.25 15.17 -1.86
C LEU A 47 -1.07 14.89 -2.59
N TYR A 48 -1.07 13.93 -3.51
CA TYR A 48 -2.27 13.54 -4.25
C TYR A 48 -3.34 12.96 -3.33
N ILE A 49 -2.97 12.03 -2.44
CA ILE A 49 -3.89 11.43 -1.46
C ILE A 49 -4.44 12.49 -0.51
N GLY A 50 -3.60 13.41 -0.04
CA GLY A 50 -4.00 14.48 0.87
C GLY A 50 -5.09 15.40 0.31
N ASN A 51 -5.19 15.55 -1.01
CA ASN A 51 -6.24 16.33 -1.64
C ASN A 51 -7.66 15.73 -1.49
N TYR A 52 -7.76 14.44 -1.15
CA TYR A 52 -9.03 13.77 -0.90
C TYR A 52 -9.47 13.86 0.57
N ILE A 53 -8.65 14.46 1.43
CA ILE A 53 -9.01 14.68 2.84
C ILE A 53 -9.91 15.91 2.92
N ASP A 54 -11.12 15.73 3.42
CA ASP A 54 -12.11 16.78 3.61
C ASP A 54 -12.47 17.01 5.08
N LYS A 55 -13.30 18.03 5.35
CA LYS A 55 -13.76 18.36 6.71
C LYS A 55 -14.65 17.27 7.31
N GLU A 56 -15.35 16.50 6.49
CA GLU A 56 -16.26 15.45 6.97
C GLU A 56 -15.50 14.28 7.57
N LEU A 57 -14.29 13.98 7.09
CA LEU A 57 -13.41 12.96 7.65
C LEU A 57 -13.14 13.19 9.16
N PHE A 58 -12.92 14.47 9.55
CA PHE A 58 -12.68 14.79 10.96
C PHE A 58 -13.94 14.71 11.83
N ALA A 59 -15.10 14.97 11.28
CA ALA A 59 -16.37 14.83 12.00
C ALA A 59 -16.63 13.36 12.39
N LYS A 60 -16.07 12.41 11.64
CA LYS A 60 -16.25 10.97 11.84
C LYS A 60 -15.10 10.29 12.61
N ILE A 61 -14.28 11.04 13.34
CA ILE A 61 -13.09 10.52 14.06
C ILE A 61 -13.43 9.41 15.07
N HIS A 62 -14.66 9.39 15.59
CA HIS A 62 -15.12 8.34 16.50
C HIS A 62 -15.26 6.96 15.81
N GLU A 63 -15.58 6.95 14.49
CA GLU A 63 -15.61 5.73 13.70
C GLU A 63 -14.22 5.14 13.55
N TRP A 64 -13.18 5.98 13.43
CA TRP A 64 -11.79 5.55 13.33
C TRP A 64 -11.29 4.86 14.60
N ALA A 65 -11.75 5.33 15.78
CA ALA A 65 -11.37 4.69 17.03
C ALA A 65 -11.86 3.24 17.08
N LEU A 66 -13.07 2.99 16.63
CA LEU A 66 -13.66 1.65 16.61
C LEU A 66 -13.01 0.74 15.55
N THR A 67 -12.79 1.24 14.33
CA THR A 67 -12.06 0.50 13.29
C THR A 67 -10.65 0.17 13.73
N SER A 68 -9.97 1.08 14.45
CA SER A 68 -8.62 0.85 14.99
C SER A 68 -8.58 -0.25 16.03
N ILE A 69 -9.60 -0.39 16.88
CA ILE A 69 -9.70 -1.50 17.85
C ILE A 69 -9.86 -2.83 17.10
N ILE A 70 -10.75 -2.89 16.12
CA ILE A 70 -10.92 -4.09 15.29
C ILE A 70 -9.61 -4.43 14.55
N MET A 71 -8.88 -3.40 14.04
CA MET A 71 -7.58 -3.55 13.41
C MET A 71 -6.56 -4.18 14.36
N LEU A 72 -6.48 -3.72 15.59
CA LEU A 72 -5.57 -4.31 16.60
C LEU A 72 -5.88 -5.78 16.86
N ILE A 73 -7.16 -6.12 17.03
CA ILE A 73 -7.58 -7.51 17.18
C ILE A 73 -7.21 -8.35 15.95
N TYR A 74 -7.48 -7.82 14.76
CA TYR A 74 -7.11 -8.46 13.50
C TYR A 74 -5.60 -8.72 13.40
N ILE A 75 -4.76 -7.73 13.71
CA ILE A 75 -3.30 -7.86 13.67
C ILE A 75 -2.83 -8.96 14.61
N ILE A 76 -3.32 -8.97 15.86
CA ILE A 76 -2.94 -9.97 16.86
C ILE A 76 -3.36 -11.37 16.40
N LEU A 77 -4.61 -11.54 15.98
CA LEU A 77 -5.12 -12.83 15.49
C LEU A 77 -4.36 -13.31 14.24
N SER A 78 -4.06 -12.40 13.32
CA SER A 78 -3.31 -12.70 12.10
C SER A 78 -1.92 -13.23 12.42
N ILE A 79 -1.18 -12.54 13.31
CA ILE A 79 0.15 -13.00 13.73
C ILE A 79 0.05 -14.36 14.41
N LEU A 80 -0.90 -14.57 15.31
CA LEU A 80 -1.06 -15.83 16.03
C LEU A 80 -1.38 -16.98 15.08
N VAL A 81 -2.43 -16.86 14.28
CA VAL A 81 -2.92 -17.93 13.40
C VAL A 81 -1.86 -18.28 12.35
N VAL A 82 -1.32 -17.27 11.66
CA VAL A 82 -0.39 -17.50 10.57
C VAL A 82 0.97 -17.97 11.08
N SER A 83 1.46 -17.46 12.21
CA SER A 83 2.71 -17.95 12.78
C SER A 83 2.61 -19.40 13.24
N ILE A 84 1.47 -19.81 13.83
CA ILE A 84 1.23 -21.21 14.20
C ILE A 84 1.21 -22.10 12.95
N TYR A 85 0.53 -21.64 11.88
CA TYR A 85 0.53 -22.36 10.61
C TYR A 85 1.95 -22.56 10.06
N LEU A 86 2.74 -21.47 9.97
CA LEU A 86 4.09 -21.51 9.45
C LEU A 86 5.02 -22.41 10.30
N GLN A 87 4.88 -22.40 11.62
CA GLN A 87 5.66 -23.28 12.49
C GLN A 87 5.31 -24.75 12.29
N LYS A 88 4.02 -25.09 12.24
CA LYS A 88 3.56 -26.49 12.19
C LYS A 88 3.75 -27.13 10.82
N PHE A 89 3.52 -26.38 9.73
CA PHE A 89 3.43 -26.94 8.38
C PHE A 89 4.61 -26.59 7.48
N SER A 90 5.32 -25.47 7.75
CA SER A 90 6.50 -25.09 6.96
C SER A 90 7.82 -25.31 7.72
N GLY A 91 7.77 -25.66 8.99
CA GLY A 91 8.98 -25.88 9.80
C GLY A 91 9.75 -24.59 10.11
N TYR A 92 9.13 -23.43 9.98
CA TYR A 92 9.79 -22.16 10.30
C TYR A 92 10.03 -22.03 11.81
N GLU A 93 11.17 -21.47 12.19
CA GLU A 93 11.41 -21.08 13.58
C GLU A 93 10.37 -20.06 14.06
N LYS A 94 10.09 -20.06 15.37
CA LYS A 94 9.08 -19.21 15.99
C LYS A 94 9.23 -17.73 15.63
N LYS A 95 10.46 -17.19 15.71
CA LYS A 95 10.71 -15.78 15.39
C LYS A 95 10.48 -15.51 13.90
N THR A 96 11.04 -16.32 13.02
CA THR A 96 10.85 -16.22 11.57
C THR A 96 9.37 -16.28 11.19
N SER A 97 8.60 -17.18 11.82
CA SER A 97 7.15 -17.29 11.60
C SER A 97 6.39 -16.04 12.00
N ILE A 98 6.71 -15.46 13.15
CA ILE A 98 6.07 -14.23 13.63
C ILE A 98 6.34 -13.06 12.67
N PHE A 99 7.60 -12.86 12.27
CA PHE A 99 7.95 -11.79 11.32
C PHE A 99 7.39 -12.02 9.93
N SER A 100 7.27 -13.26 9.46
CA SER A 100 6.63 -13.61 8.18
C SER A 100 5.12 -13.37 8.21
N ALA A 101 4.48 -13.58 9.35
CA ALA A 101 3.04 -13.39 9.56
C ALA A 101 2.65 -11.92 9.76
N ALA A 102 3.53 -11.10 10.35
CA ALA A 102 3.21 -9.73 10.74
C ALA A 102 2.78 -8.87 9.53
N PRO A 103 1.59 -8.25 9.55
CA PRO A 103 1.25 -7.25 8.56
C PRO A 103 2.05 -5.97 8.80
N GLY A 104 2.45 -5.28 7.73
CA GLY A 104 3.17 -4.02 7.86
C GLY A 104 4.16 -3.73 6.73
N ALA A 105 4.85 -2.60 6.82
CA ALA A 105 5.83 -2.18 5.84
C ALA A 105 7.08 -3.06 5.89
N LEU A 106 7.45 -3.65 4.74
CA LEU A 106 8.58 -4.58 4.62
C LEU A 106 9.89 -4.01 5.15
N GLY A 107 10.23 -2.74 4.83
CA GLY A 107 11.51 -2.15 5.20
C GLY A 107 11.79 -2.14 6.71
N PRO A 108 10.99 -1.46 7.53
CA PRO A 108 11.16 -1.46 8.98
C PRO A 108 11.10 -2.86 9.59
N LEU A 109 10.23 -3.71 9.07
CA LEU A 109 10.06 -5.07 9.57
C LEU A 109 11.29 -5.94 9.29
N MET A 110 11.96 -5.77 8.14
CA MET A 110 13.20 -6.46 7.82
C MET A 110 14.35 -6.07 8.76
N ILE A 111 14.45 -4.80 9.14
CA ILE A 111 15.46 -4.33 10.10
C ILE A 111 15.24 -5.01 11.46
N LEU A 112 14.00 -5.02 11.95
CA LEU A 112 13.67 -5.69 13.21
C LEU A 112 13.89 -7.21 13.15
N ALA A 113 13.60 -7.84 12.02
CA ALA A 113 13.81 -9.26 11.79
C ALA A 113 15.31 -9.63 11.81
N GLU A 114 16.15 -8.77 11.23
CA GLU A 114 17.61 -8.90 11.25
C GLU A 114 18.16 -8.84 12.68
N ASP A 115 17.75 -7.83 13.45
CA ASP A 115 18.13 -7.67 14.86
C ASP A 115 17.77 -8.90 15.70
N GLN A 116 16.68 -9.58 15.36
CA GLN A 116 16.23 -10.80 16.03
C GLN A 116 16.88 -12.09 15.48
N LYS A 117 17.80 -11.98 14.53
CA LYS A 117 18.53 -13.10 13.87
C LYS A 117 17.57 -14.12 13.25
N THR A 118 16.52 -13.64 12.56
CA THR A 118 15.57 -14.49 11.85
C THR A 118 16.08 -14.86 10.45
N ASP A 119 15.47 -15.84 9.81
CA ASP A 119 15.72 -16.11 8.39
C ASP A 119 15.05 -15.00 7.52
N LEU A 120 15.86 -14.01 7.15
CA LEU A 120 15.41 -12.87 6.34
C LEU A 120 14.90 -13.30 4.96
N SER A 121 15.39 -14.43 4.41
CA SER A 121 14.91 -14.91 3.12
C SER A 121 13.46 -15.36 3.19
N HIS A 122 13.09 -16.10 4.22
CA HIS A 122 11.73 -16.54 4.45
C HIS A 122 10.80 -15.37 4.73
N VAL A 123 11.20 -14.44 5.61
CA VAL A 123 10.42 -13.23 5.92
C VAL A 123 10.18 -12.41 4.67
N ALA A 124 11.23 -12.09 3.91
CA ALA A 124 11.12 -11.31 2.68
C ALA A 124 10.20 -11.98 1.64
N THR A 125 10.38 -13.30 1.43
CA THR A 125 9.57 -14.05 0.45
C THR A 125 8.09 -14.05 0.82
N ALA A 126 7.75 -14.30 2.10
CA ALA A 126 6.36 -14.26 2.56
C ALA A 126 5.71 -12.89 2.30
N HIS A 127 6.42 -11.80 2.60
CA HIS A 127 5.92 -10.44 2.37
C HIS A 127 5.78 -10.10 0.89
N LEU A 128 6.75 -10.51 0.05
CA LEU A 128 6.71 -10.23 -1.39
C LEU A 128 5.56 -10.96 -2.07
N ILE A 129 5.38 -12.25 -1.76
CA ILE A 129 4.27 -13.04 -2.31
C ILE A 129 2.94 -12.45 -1.90
N ARG A 130 2.79 -12.10 -0.62
CA ARG A 130 1.59 -11.45 -0.11
C ARG A 130 1.28 -10.15 -0.86
N LEU A 131 2.27 -9.28 -1.03
CA LEU A 131 2.13 -8.02 -1.72
C LEU A 131 1.64 -8.24 -3.16
N ILE A 132 2.27 -9.15 -3.91
CA ILE A 132 1.88 -9.45 -5.28
C ILE A 132 0.46 -9.97 -5.36
N ILE A 133 0.09 -10.92 -4.49
CA ILE A 133 -1.27 -11.48 -4.48
C ILE A 133 -2.29 -10.38 -4.24
N ILE A 134 -2.09 -9.57 -3.21
CA ILE A 134 -3.04 -8.52 -2.83
C ILE A 134 -3.16 -7.50 -3.95
N VAL A 135 -2.04 -6.96 -4.42
CA VAL A 135 -2.05 -5.91 -5.44
C VAL A 135 -2.57 -6.42 -6.79
N THR A 136 -2.40 -7.70 -7.09
CA THR A 136 -2.93 -8.29 -8.33
C THR A 136 -4.40 -8.65 -8.18
N VAL A 137 -4.78 -9.35 -7.12
CA VAL A 137 -6.12 -9.94 -6.99
C VAL A 137 -7.16 -8.91 -6.55
N PHE A 138 -6.81 -8.00 -5.64
CA PHE A 138 -7.76 -7.05 -5.08
C PHE A 138 -8.39 -6.12 -6.12
N PRO A 139 -7.64 -5.49 -7.05
CA PRO A 139 -8.22 -4.67 -8.11
C PRO A 139 -9.23 -5.41 -8.98
N PHE A 140 -9.00 -6.70 -9.29
CA PHE A 140 -9.96 -7.49 -10.05
C PHE A 140 -11.24 -7.76 -9.27
N ILE A 141 -11.13 -8.02 -7.95
CA ILE A 141 -12.31 -8.21 -7.09
C ILE A 141 -13.13 -6.93 -7.08
N VAL A 142 -12.51 -5.78 -6.81
CA VAL A 142 -13.22 -4.50 -6.75
C VAL A 142 -13.83 -4.16 -8.10
N ASN A 143 -13.07 -4.29 -9.19
CA ASN A 143 -13.55 -3.98 -10.55
C ASN A 143 -14.74 -4.86 -10.99
N SER A 144 -14.88 -6.09 -10.48
CA SER A 144 -16.02 -6.95 -10.79
C SER A 144 -17.33 -6.54 -10.10
N TYR A 145 -17.25 -5.67 -9.10
CA TYR A 145 -18.41 -5.16 -8.36
C TYR A 145 -18.79 -3.71 -8.71
N TYR A 146 -17.84 -2.95 -9.27
CA TYR A 146 -18.09 -1.58 -9.71
C TYR A 146 -18.22 -1.57 -11.24
N ASP A 147 -19.31 -1.01 -11.77
CA ASP A 147 -19.51 -0.81 -13.20
C ASP A 147 -18.39 0.09 -13.80
N GLU A 148 -18.06 -0.16 -15.09
CA GLU A 148 -16.97 0.50 -15.83
C GLU A 148 -16.98 2.05 -15.82
N ASN A 149 -18.11 2.67 -15.45
CA ASN A 149 -18.26 4.12 -15.37
C ASN A 149 -17.53 4.78 -14.17
N PHE A 150 -17.01 3.99 -13.23
CA PHE A 150 -16.24 4.52 -12.07
C PHE A 150 -14.79 4.86 -12.42
N LEU A 151 -14.30 4.40 -13.57
CA LEU A 151 -12.88 4.55 -13.97
C LEU A 151 -12.55 5.88 -14.64
N THR A 152 -13.54 6.71 -14.91
CA THR A 152 -13.28 8.09 -15.31
C THR A 152 -12.97 8.91 -14.06
N LEU A 153 -11.68 8.97 -13.69
CA LEU A 153 -11.17 10.11 -12.96
C LEU A 153 -11.63 11.32 -13.78
N GLU A 154 -12.69 12.00 -13.31
CA GLU A 154 -13.15 13.23 -13.94
C GLU A 154 -11.91 14.07 -14.16
N GLN A 155 -11.65 14.41 -15.40
CA GLN A 155 -10.65 15.41 -15.76
C GLN A 155 -11.20 16.73 -15.26
N GLU A 156 -11.14 16.94 -13.95
CA GLU A 156 -11.41 18.27 -13.39
C GLU A 156 -10.47 19.22 -14.11
N ILE A 157 -11.10 20.17 -14.81
CA ILE A 157 -10.42 21.24 -15.53
C ILE A 157 -9.47 21.89 -14.52
N PHE A 158 -8.15 21.75 -14.76
CA PHE A 158 -7.12 22.35 -13.93
C PHE A 158 -7.43 23.84 -13.78
N LYS A 159 -7.97 24.24 -12.63
CA LYS A 159 -8.12 25.64 -12.24
C LYS A 159 -6.72 26.27 -12.23
N ASP A 160 -6.63 27.53 -12.64
CA ASP A 160 -5.39 28.32 -12.61
C ASP A 160 -4.65 28.10 -11.29
N GLN A 161 -3.51 27.40 -11.39
CA GLN A 161 -2.76 27.00 -10.20
C GLN A 161 -1.90 28.17 -9.74
N ASN A 162 -2.17 28.65 -8.54
CA ASN A 162 -1.44 29.77 -7.97
C ASN A 162 -0.07 29.30 -7.43
N ASN A 163 1.00 29.91 -7.89
CA ASN A 163 2.36 29.60 -7.44
C ASN A 163 2.56 29.77 -5.91
N ILE A 164 1.76 30.61 -5.27
CA ILE A 164 1.78 30.80 -3.81
C ILE A 164 1.26 29.53 -3.12
N HIS A 165 0.18 28.92 -3.64
CA HIS A 165 -0.35 27.66 -3.11
C HIS A 165 0.65 26.52 -3.24
N LEU A 166 1.34 26.44 -4.37
CA LEU A 166 2.43 25.47 -4.57
C LEU A 166 3.56 25.66 -3.56
N ALA A 167 3.98 26.91 -3.34
CA ALA A 167 5.04 27.22 -2.37
C ALA A 167 4.63 26.85 -0.94
N LEU A 168 3.39 27.14 -0.53
CA LEU A 168 2.85 26.76 0.77
C LEU A 168 2.79 25.25 0.93
N LEU A 169 2.38 24.53 -0.12
CA LEU A 169 2.32 23.07 -0.13
C LEU A 169 3.71 22.44 0.03
N ILE A 170 4.72 22.96 -0.69
CA ILE A 170 6.10 22.47 -0.58
C ILE A 170 6.65 22.76 0.83
N LEU A 171 6.48 23.97 1.33
CA LEU A 171 7.02 24.38 2.63
C LEU A 171 6.40 23.56 3.77
N SER A 172 5.07 23.44 3.81
CA SER A 172 4.38 22.64 4.82
C SER A 172 4.75 21.16 4.76
N SER A 173 4.93 20.63 3.54
CA SER A 173 5.38 19.25 3.32
C SER A 173 6.77 19.01 3.89
N ILE A 174 7.73 19.89 3.63
CA ILE A 174 9.09 19.77 4.17
C ILE A 174 9.05 19.78 5.70
N VAL A 175 8.30 20.70 6.29
CA VAL A 175 8.19 20.82 7.76
C VAL A 175 7.61 19.52 8.36
N LEU A 176 6.52 19.00 7.81
CA LEU A 176 5.87 17.80 8.34
C LEU A 176 6.69 16.53 8.09
N ILE A 177 7.37 16.41 6.96
CA ILE A 177 8.32 15.31 6.72
C ILE A 177 9.41 15.30 7.80
N LEU A 178 10.03 16.45 8.09
CA LEU A 178 11.07 16.56 9.11
C LEU A 178 10.55 16.22 10.52
N ILE A 179 9.34 16.65 10.85
CA ILE A 179 8.69 16.33 12.12
C ILE A 179 8.43 14.81 12.22
N PHE A 180 7.86 14.22 11.17
CA PHE A 180 7.51 12.80 11.16
C PHE A 180 8.75 11.91 11.17
N ASP A 181 9.81 12.30 10.46
CA ASP A 181 11.11 11.60 10.50
C ASP A 181 11.73 11.65 11.89
N LYS A 182 11.71 12.83 12.55
CA LYS A 182 12.20 12.99 13.93
C LYS A 182 11.39 12.18 14.94
N LEU A 183 10.08 12.06 14.73
CA LEU A 183 9.18 11.24 15.56
C LEU A 183 9.25 9.75 15.21
N LYS A 184 10.08 9.36 14.22
CA LYS A 184 10.23 7.99 13.73
C LYS A 184 8.89 7.39 13.25
N ILE A 185 8.00 8.22 12.70
CA ILE A 185 6.74 7.77 12.12
C ILE A 185 7.06 6.99 10.84
N PRO A 186 6.56 5.76 10.67
CA PRO A 186 6.81 4.98 9.46
C PRO A 186 6.24 5.70 8.24
N ALA A 187 6.93 5.56 7.10
CA ALA A 187 6.55 6.20 5.84
C ALA A 187 6.48 7.75 5.91
N ALA A 188 7.36 8.39 6.67
CA ALA A 188 7.36 9.85 6.93
C ALA A 188 7.21 10.71 5.66
N LEU A 189 7.79 10.29 4.53
CA LEU A 189 7.67 11.00 3.25
C LEU A 189 6.23 11.04 2.75
N LEU A 190 5.54 9.91 2.71
CA LEU A 190 4.15 9.84 2.28
C LEU A 190 3.22 10.46 3.33
N ALA A 191 3.34 10.04 4.59
CA ALA A 191 2.45 10.50 5.65
C ALA A 191 2.59 12.01 5.92
N GLY A 192 3.81 12.54 5.90
CA GLY A 192 4.07 13.97 6.10
C GLY A 192 3.47 14.83 4.98
N THR A 193 3.63 14.42 3.73
CA THR A 193 3.05 15.14 2.57
C THR A 193 1.53 15.00 2.50
N LEU A 194 1.00 13.83 2.83
CA LEU A 194 -0.44 13.58 2.92
C LEU A 194 -1.09 14.52 3.95
N VAL A 195 -0.53 14.58 5.16
CA VAL A 195 -1.05 15.46 6.21
C VAL A 195 -0.87 16.94 5.84
N ALA A 196 0.24 17.31 5.23
CA ALA A 196 0.47 18.68 4.76
C ALA A 196 -0.62 19.12 3.75
N SER A 197 -0.83 18.30 2.72
CA SER A 197 -1.83 18.57 1.69
C SER A 197 -3.25 18.59 2.29
N GLY A 198 -3.59 17.59 3.11
CA GLY A 198 -4.89 17.51 3.76
C GLY A 198 -5.19 18.69 4.67
N LEU A 199 -4.24 19.14 5.49
CA LEU A 199 -4.41 20.31 6.34
C LEU A 199 -4.66 21.59 5.53
N LEU A 200 -3.91 21.78 4.43
CA LEU A 200 -4.11 22.94 3.57
C LEU A 200 -5.47 22.91 2.87
N GLN A 201 -5.92 21.72 2.47
CA GLN A 201 -7.22 21.49 1.86
C GLN A 201 -8.37 21.79 2.85
N ILE A 202 -8.31 21.24 4.07
CA ILE A 202 -9.32 21.43 5.11
C ILE A 202 -9.43 22.89 5.55
N THR A 203 -8.28 23.57 5.66
CA THR A 203 -8.23 24.97 6.07
C THR A 203 -8.59 25.94 4.93
N GLU A 204 -8.73 25.43 3.70
CA GLU A 204 -8.98 26.22 2.48
C GLU A 204 -7.92 27.30 2.21
N ILE A 205 -6.76 27.20 2.87
CA ILE A 205 -5.64 28.16 2.72
C ILE A 205 -4.99 28.01 1.35
N ALA A 206 -4.82 26.75 0.90
CA ALA A 206 -4.24 26.44 -0.39
C ALA A 206 -4.79 25.13 -0.93
N SER A 207 -5.12 25.12 -2.21
CA SER A 207 -5.44 23.91 -2.96
C SER A 207 -4.55 23.82 -4.18
N TYR A 208 -3.99 22.66 -4.43
CA TYR A 208 -3.14 22.38 -5.59
C TYR A 208 -3.43 20.99 -6.12
N GLN A 209 -3.96 20.89 -7.32
CA GLN A 209 -4.32 19.62 -7.92
C GLN A 209 -3.14 19.02 -8.70
N ILE A 210 -2.85 17.76 -8.46
CA ILE A 210 -1.82 17.01 -9.18
C ILE A 210 -2.48 16.33 -10.38
N SER A 211 -1.87 16.51 -11.57
CA SER A 211 -2.39 15.90 -12.79
C SER A 211 -2.45 14.38 -12.68
N PRO A 212 -3.56 13.72 -13.08
CA PRO A 212 -3.68 12.27 -13.13
C PRO A 212 -2.56 11.60 -13.92
N LYS A 213 -2.08 12.23 -14.99
CA LYS A 213 -0.93 11.73 -15.77
C LYS A 213 0.35 11.63 -14.94
N ILE A 214 0.58 12.56 -14.01
CA ILE A 214 1.74 12.50 -13.10
C ILE A 214 1.58 11.31 -12.17
N VAL A 215 0.37 11.07 -11.68
CA VAL A 215 0.04 9.92 -10.83
C VAL A 215 0.30 8.60 -11.57
N ASP A 216 -0.11 8.48 -12.84
CA ASP A 216 0.17 7.30 -13.68
C ASP A 216 1.68 7.01 -13.78
N TYR A 217 2.52 8.03 -13.99
CA TYR A 217 3.98 7.85 -13.99
C TYR A 217 4.50 7.44 -12.60
N CYS A 218 3.94 7.99 -11.52
CA CYS A 218 4.27 7.57 -10.18
C CYS A 218 3.92 6.10 -9.94
N LEU A 219 2.73 5.66 -10.39
CA LEU A 219 2.28 4.28 -10.32
C LEU A 219 3.18 3.34 -11.11
N LEU A 220 3.59 3.74 -12.33
CA LEU A 220 4.52 2.97 -13.16
C LEU A 220 5.82 2.67 -12.41
N ILE A 221 6.42 3.68 -11.80
CA ILE A 221 7.69 3.52 -11.10
C ILE A 221 7.49 2.80 -9.76
N LEU A 222 6.39 3.06 -9.05
CA LEU A 222 6.04 2.34 -7.82
C LEU A 222 5.84 0.85 -8.10
N GLY A 223 5.08 0.48 -9.13
CA GLY A 223 4.88 -0.90 -9.56
C GLY A 223 6.20 -1.57 -9.95
N ALA A 224 7.03 -0.88 -10.75
CA ALA A 224 8.36 -1.38 -11.09
C ALA A 224 9.23 -1.60 -9.84
N SER A 225 9.13 -0.74 -8.82
CA SER A 225 9.91 -0.88 -7.57
C SER A 225 9.53 -2.14 -6.79
N VAL A 226 8.26 -2.51 -6.80
CA VAL A 226 7.77 -3.75 -6.18
C VAL A 226 8.39 -4.97 -6.87
N GLY A 227 8.38 -4.99 -8.20
CA GLY A 227 8.99 -6.10 -8.95
C GLY A 227 10.51 -6.19 -8.76
N CYS A 228 11.21 -5.06 -8.62
CA CYS A 228 12.65 -5.05 -8.35
C CYS A 228 13.05 -5.72 -7.03
N ARG A 229 12.13 -5.90 -6.09
CA ARG A 229 12.39 -6.59 -4.81
C ARG A 229 12.73 -8.07 -4.98
N PHE A 230 12.51 -8.64 -6.17
CA PHE A 230 12.92 -10.01 -6.53
C PHE A 230 14.34 -10.09 -7.11
N ALA A 231 15.04 -8.97 -7.35
CA ALA A 231 16.34 -8.95 -8.03
C ALA A 231 17.45 -9.75 -7.34
N ASP A 232 17.34 -9.96 -6.02
CA ASP A 232 18.31 -10.72 -5.24
C ASP A 232 17.80 -12.14 -4.88
N LYS A 233 16.71 -12.61 -5.53
CA LYS A 233 16.10 -13.92 -5.30
C LYS A 233 16.22 -14.82 -6.52
N THR A 234 16.51 -16.09 -6.30
CA THR A 234 16.45 -17.10 -7.35
C THR A 234 15.02 -17.65 -7.49
N PHE A 235 14.66 -18.06 -8.71
CA PHE A 235 13.36 -18.68 -8.96
C PHE A 235 13.10 -19.88 -8.03
N ASN A 236 14.12 -20.70 -7.78
CA ASN A 236 14.01 -21.88 -6.92
C ASN A 236 13.76 -21.53 -5.44
N GLU A 237 14.38 -20.45 -4.93
CA GLU A 237 14.14 -19.97 -3.57
C GLU A 237 12.71 -19.46 -3.40
N VAL A 238 12.24 -18.70 -4.38
CA VAL A 238 10.86 -18.21 -4.40
C VAL A 238 9.91 -19.39 -4.49
N ALA A 239 10.10 -20.33 -5.41
CA ALA A 239 9.23 -21.48 -5.64
C ALA A 239 9.11 -22.39 -4.40
N LYS A 240 10.22 -22.68 -3.72
CA LYS A 240 10.24 -23.56 -2.54
C LYS A 240 9.36 -23.04 -1.40
N ASN A 241 9.35 -21.74 -1.18
CA ASN A 241 8.61 -21.10 -0.08
C ASN A 241 7.26 -20.55 -0.50
N THR A 242 6.97 -20.55 -1.81
CA THR A 242 5.76 -19.93 -2.38
C THR A 242 4.49 -20.58 -1.88
N PHE A 243 4.44 -21.91 -1.81
CA PHE A 243 3.22 -22.61 -1.41
C PHE A 243 2.76 -22.22 0.00
N HIS A 244 3.67 -22.27 0.98
CA HIS A 244 3.33 -21.90 2.35
C HIS A 244 3.06 -20.40 2.51
N SER A 245 3.79 -19.56 1.76
CA SER A 245 3.54 -18.10 1.73
C SER A 245 2.20 -17.77 1.09
N PHE A 246 1.77 -18.52 0.07
CA PHE A 246 0.46 -18.40 -0.55
C PHE A 246 -0.67 -18.72 0.45
N ILE A 247 -0.56 -19.87 1.16
CA ILE A 247 -1.55 -20.24 2.18
C ILE A 247 -1.54 -19.24 3.34
N ALA A 248 -0.37 -18.78 3.78
CA ALA A 248 -0.25 -17.75 4.81
C ALA A 248 -0.95 -16.46 4.38
N THR A 249 -0.78 -16.03 3.12
CA THR A 249 -1.48 -14.87 2.56
C THR A 249 -2.98 -15.08 2.51
N PHE A 250 -3.43 -16.26 2.08
CA PHE A 250 -4.85 -16.60 2.06
C PHE A 250 -5.49 -16.52 3.46
N LEU A 251 -4.80 -17.06 4.48
CA LEU A 251 -5.24 -16.96 5.86
C LEU A 251 -5.31 -15.50 6.35
N LEU A 252 -4.32 -14.68 6.01
CA LEU A 252 -4.32 -13.25 6.34
C LEU A 252 -5.49 -12.51 5.69
N VAL A 253 -5.74 -12.77 4.40
CA VAL A 253 -6.86 -12.16 3.67
C VAL A 253 -8.20 -12.63 4.21
N ALA A 254 -8.34 -13.91 4.54
CA ALA A 254 -9.56 -14.44 5.15
C ALA A 254 -9.86 -13.82 6.51
N LEU A 255 -8.84 -13.62 7.35
CA LEU A 255 -8.99 -12.90 8.61
C LEU A 255 -9.32 -11.42 8.39
N GLY A 256 -8.72 -10.78 7.37
CA GLY A 256 -9.05 -9.41 6.97
C GLY A 256 -10.49 -9.27 6.50
N LEU A 257 -10.99 -10.24 5.71
CA LEU A 257 -12.41 -10.30 5.31
C LEU A 257 -13.35 -10.42 6.52
N LEU A 258 -13.03 -11.26 7.50
CA LEU A 258 -13.80 -11.38 8.73
C LEU A 258 -13.79 -10.08 9.55
N ALA A 259 -12.64 -9.41 9.62
CA ALA A 259 -12.53 -8.12 10.30
C ALA A 259 -13.33 -7.03 9.58
N ALA A 260 -13.26 -6.97 8.25
CA ALA A 260 -14.05 -6.06 7.43
C ALA A 260 -15.55 -6.30 7.59
N PHE A 261 -15.97 -7.57 7.59
CA PHE A 261 -17.35 -7.94 7.82
C PHE A 261 -17.83 -7.55 9.23
N ALA A 262 -17.03 -7.83 10.26
CA ALA A 262 -17.35 -7.41 11.63
C ALA A 262 -17.45 -5.88 11.76
N ALA A 263 -16.56 -5.13 11.09
CA ALA A 263 -16.62 -3.68 11.06
C ALA A 263 -17.86 -3.17 10.32
N SER A 264 -18.26 -3.79 9.22
CA SER A 264 -19.45 -3.40 8.44
C SER A 264 -20.78 -3.58 9.17
N LEU A 265 -20.83 -4.41 10.22
CA LEU A 265 -22.01 -4.55 11.07
C LEU A 265 -22.19 -3.39 12.05
N ILE A 266 -21.15 -2.59 12.25
CA ILE A 266 -21.09 -1.55 13.30
C ILE A 266 -20.94 -0.15 12.67
N ILE A 267 -20.30 -0.07 11.51
CA ILE A 267 -19.91 1.18 10.86
C ILE A 267 -20.57 1.22 9.49
N ASP A 268 -21.31 2.31 9.23
CA ASP A 268 -21.96 2.54 7.94
C ASP A 268 -20.95 3.08 6.91
N LYS A 269 -20.10 2.20 6.43
CA LYS A 269 -19.09 2.46 5.39
C LYS A 269 -19.17 1.42 4.30
N ASN A 270 -18.71 1.79 3.11
CA ASN A 270 -18.59 0.87 2.00
C ASN A 270 -17.74 -0.34 2.40
N PHE A 271 -18.26 -1.56 2.15
CA PHE A 271 -17.58 -2.80 2.51
C PHE A 271 -16.19 -2.91 1.89
N PHE A 272 -15.98 -2.43 0.66
CA PHE A 272 -14.67 -2.47 0.01
C PHE A 272 -13.67 -1.51 0.63
N THR A 273 -14.11 -0.36 1.14
CA THR A 273 -13.29 0.55 1.96
C THR A 273 -12.80 -0.17 3.23
N LEU A 274 -13.72 -0.82 3.95
CA LEU A 274 -13.37 -1.60 5.14
C LEU A 274 -12.45 -2.78 4.80
N LEU A 275 -12.75 -3.50 3.72
CA LEU A 275 -11.94 -4.63 3.26
C LEU A 275 -10.50 -4.18 2.92
N LEU A 276 -10.36 -3.04 2.24
CA LEU A 276 -9.06 -2.49 1.91
C LEU A 276 -8.29 -2.03 3.15
N SER A 277 -8.99 -1.45 4.13
CA SER A 277 -8.40 -1.04 5.42
C SER A 277 -7.80 -2.21 6.19
N TYR A 278 -8.44 -3.39 6.17
CA TYR A 278 -7.94 -4.61 6.80
C TYR A 278 -7.09 -5.49 5.88
N CYS A 279 -6.81 -5.02 4.66
CA CYS A 279 -5.98 -5.76 3.72
C CYS A 279 -4.51 -5.77 4.20
N PRO A 280 -3.85 -6.94 4.31
CA PRO A 280 -2.47 -7.03 4.77
C PRO A 280 -1.45 -6.61 3.69
N GLY A 281 -1.74 -5.53 2.95
CA GLY A 281 -0.90 -4.96 1.90
C GLY A 281 0.16 -4.00 2.43
N GLY A 282 0.89 -3.36 1.51
CA GLY A 282 1.75 -2.23 1.84
C GLY A 282 0.94 -0.92 1.88
N ILE A 283 1.34 0.00 2.74
CA ILE A 283 0.63 1.28 2.94
C ILE A 283 0.47 2.05 1.62
N TYR A 284 1.54 2.08 0.81
CA TYR A 284 1.54 2.81 -0.46
C TYR A 284 0.61 2.18 -1.50
N GLU A 285 0.69 0.86 -1.62
CA GLU A 285 -0.05 0.08 -2.58
C GLU A 285 -1.56 0.10 -2.28
N VAL A 286 -1.91 -0.05 -1.02
CA VAL A 286 -3.30 -0.02 -0.55
C VAL A 286 -3.93 1.37 -0.74
N ALA A 287 -3.22 2.43 -0.38
CA ALA A 287 -3.69 3.81 -0.57
C ALA A 287 -3.95 4.13 -2.04
N VAL A 288 -3.05 3.69 -2.93
CA VAL A 288 -3.22 3.86 -4.38
C VAL A 288 -4.45 3.11 -4.90
N ILE A 289 -4.68 1.88 -4.44
CA ILE A 289 -5.88 1.12 -4.81
C ILE A 289 -7.14 1.83 -4.33
N ALA A 290 -7.14 2.36 -3.09
CA ALA A 290 -8.28 3.10 -2.56
C ALA A 290 -8.67 4.27 -3.46
N ILE A 291 -7.69 5.09 -3.84
CA ILE A 291 -7.93 6.25 -4.69
C ILE A 291 -8.40 5.85 -6.09
N PHE A 292 -7.72 4.86 -6.70
CA PHE A 292 -8.06 4.41 -8.05
C PHE A 292 -9.52 3.97 -8.16
N PHE A 293 -10.06 3.35 -7.11
CA PHE A 293 -11.46 2.91 -7.06
C PHE A 293 -12.37 3.92 -6.34
N ASN A 294 -11.92 5.16 -6.13
CA ASN A 294 -12.67 6.20 -5.42
C ASN A 294 -13.27 5.70 -4.09
N LEU A 295 -12.51 4.85 -3.40
CA LEU A 295 -12.79 4.42 -2.05
C LEU A 295 -12.21 5.45 -1.08
N ASP A 296 -12.78 5.53 0.12
CA ASP A 296 -12.28 6.41 1.18
C ASP A 296 -10.84 6.01 1.55
N PRO A 297 -9.81 6.86 1.30
CA PRO A 297 -8.40 6.49 1.41
C PRO A 297 -7.89 6.38 2.85
#